data_3e7a7dbf94239d037ae9e52ecde8bc0f
#
_entry.id   3e7a7dbf94239d037ae9e52ecde8bc0f
#
_cell.length_a   1.000
_cell.length_b   1.000
_cell.length_c   1.000
_cell.angle_alpha   90.00
_cell.angle_beta   90.00
_cell.angle_gamma   90.00
#
_symmetry.space_group_name_H-M   'P 1'
#
loop_
_entity.id
_entity.type
_entity.pdbx_description
1 polymer ?
#
loop_
_entity_poly.entity_id
_entity_poly.type
_entity_poly.pdbx_seq_one_letter_code
_entity_poly.pdbx_strand_id
1 'polypeptide(L)'
;MKQFWKKGSVLSLSVLLILSACRKKDAPLPDNLVEFESNEQGISESSSSMVIKVKLSRATDKDIPMTVSIVPTGVAYTTDFTTVPAATAGAIPLTILSGNAETSLTINKTNGVLFDGDEKVVFRIESSGSPVIIGTAKEFTLKFAELVASNSSMVMDGGGATFGNKVFIDLSANKQIAVQRSKWDLGFYTHPDSFRVILNSSSAMMAKQINKNDLNAVTAADTVGFSTDVTFNQAAPVTEALSYIDYPNGDLSKTAIASIATTAADNKVYIINRGTGIGNSPARGWKKIRVLRNASGGYTVQHADIGATSFQEITIAKDDTYFFKYISFENGAIEVEPAKKKWDISWTYFANVTNFGTGEVPYLFQDIILSNRNVQVAKVMTATKAYADFAEADISAQTFTSTQTSIGSDWRSGGGPSTSPAVRTDRYYIIKDGDNNYYKIRFTALTQNGERGYPAFEFALIKRGG
;
A
#
# COMPACT_ATOMS: atom_id res chain seq x y z
N MET A 1 -66.17 41.77 54.93
CA MET A 1 -65.87 40.78 53.82
C MET A 1 -65.84 41.52 52.49
N LYS A 2 -64.94 42.47 52.24
CA LYS A 2 -64.75 43.18 50.94
C LYS A 2 -63.39 43.86 50.92
N GLN A 3 -62.29 43.14 50.98
CA GLN A 3 -60.93 43.71 50.78
C GLN A 3 -59.84 42.72 50.35
N PHE A 4 -60.19 41.56 49.86
CA PHE A 4 -59.16 40.58 49.48
C PHE A 4 -59.01 40.30 47.94
N TRP A 5 -59.68 41.07 47.10
CA TRP A 5 -59.69 40.74 45.62
C TRP A 5 -59.00 41.77 44.72
N LYS A 6 -58.29 42.77 45.28
CA LYS A 6 -57.55 43.74 44.44
C LYS A 6 -56.04 43.59 44.42
N LYS A 7 -55.45 42.62 45.14
CA LYS A 7 -54.01 42.41 45.13
C LYS A 7 -53.53 41.19 44.26
N GLY A 8 -54.42 40.33 43.74
CA GLY A 8 -54.10 39.19 42.88
C GLY A 8 -53.89 39.51 41.42
N SER A 9 -54.54 40.60 40.92
CA SER A 9 -54.52 40.91 39.48
C SER A 9 -53.26 41.68 39.02
N VAL A 10 -52.57 42.35 39.91
CA VAL A 10 -51.35 43.10 39.56
C VAL A 10 -50.10 42.18 39.52
N LEU A 11 -50.10 41.11 40.33
CA LEU A 11 -48.98 40.17 40.34
C LEU A 11 -49.01 39.28 39.17
N SER A 12 -50.15 38.90 38.60
CA SER A 12 -50.28 38.07 37.39
C SER A 12 -49.88 38.79 36.10
N LEU A 13 -50.02 40.08 36.01
CA LEU A 13 -49.67 40.90 34.86
C LEU A 13 -48.15 41.18 34.78
N SER A 14 -47.50 41.27 35.96
CA SER A 14 -46.04 41.46 36.02
C SER A 14 -45.23 40.22 35.71
N VAL A 15 -45.77 39.01 35.92
CA VAL A 15 -45.10 37.73 35.58
C VAL A 15 -45.20 37.44 34.08
N LEU A 16 -46.26 37.90 33.38
CA LEU A 16 -46.41 37.68 31.93
C LEU A 16 -45.49 38.59 31.11
N LEU A 17 -45.02 39.70 31.63
CA LEU A 17 -44.10 40.62 30.96
C LEU A 17 -42.63 40.22 31.05
N ILE A 18 -42.26 39.32 31.98
CA ILE A 18 -40.86 38.84 32.14
C ILE A 18 -40.55 37.68 31.22
N LEU A 19 -41.56 36.97 30.68
CA LEU A 19 -41.36 35.83 29.76
C LEU A 19 -41.15 36.25 28.29
N SER A 20 -41.25 37.54 27.96
CA SER A 20 -41.09 38.03 26.57
C SER A 20 -39.67 38.58 26.28
N ALA A 21 -38.74 38.57 27.24
CA ALA A 21 -37.48 39.32 27.14
C ALA A 21 -36.22 38.48 26.88
N CYS A 22 -36.37 37.19 26.57
CA CYS A 22 -35.21 36.36 26.21
C CYS A 22 -35.42 35.61 24.88
N ARG A 23 -35.60 36.35 23.78
CA ARG A 23 -35.19 35.82 22.48
C ARG A 23 -33.67 36.03 22.41
N LYS A 24 -32.90 34.99 22.73
CA LYS A 24 -31.50 34.92 22.27
C LYS A 24 -31.55 35.14 20.76
N LYS A 25 -31.05 36.27 20.29
CA LYS A 25 -30.70 36.39 18.87
C LYS A 25 -29.61 35.35 18.63
N ASP A 26 -29.91 34.35 17.84
CA ASP A 26 -28.88 33.44 17.34
C ASP A 26 -27.76 34.31 16.74
N ALA A 27 -26.51 33.95 17.06
CA ALA A 27 -25.39 34.65 16.48
C ALA A 27 -25.49 34.53 14.94
N PRO A 28 -25.18 35.58 14.18
CA PRO A 28 -25.19 35.51 12.73
C PRO A 28 -24.28 34.34 12.29
N LEU A 29 -24.73 33.59 11.32
CA LEU A 29 -23.93 32.53 10.73
C LEU A 29 -22.60 33.12 10.22
N PRO A 30 -21.47 32.43 10.41
CA PRO A 30 -20.19 32.87 9.83
C PRO A 30 -20.31 32.99 8.30
N ASP A 31 -19.42 33.81 7.73
CA ASP A 31 -19.37 33.97 6.28
C ASP A 31 -19.33 32.62 5.54
N ASN A 32 -20.02 32.55 4.40
CA ASN A 32 -19.97 31.38 3.54
C ASN A 32 -18.83 31.55 2.56
N LEU A 33 -17.81 30.72 2.69
CA LEU A 33 -16.59 30.82 1.90
C LEU A 33 -16.64 29.86 0.72
N VAL A 34 -16.08 30.29 -0.42
CA VAL A 34 -15.76 29.42 -1.56
C VAL A 34 -14.25 29.22 -1.63
N GLU A 35 -13.82 27.95 -1.75
CA GLU A 35 -12.43 27.55 -1.72
C GLU A 35 -12.20 26.29 -2.58
N PHE A 36 -10.97 26.07 -3.04
CA PHE A 36 -10.58 24.76 -3.53
C PHE A 36 -10.52 23.76 -2.39
N GLU A 37 -10.86 22.49 -2.66
CA GLU A 37 -10.77 21.39 -1.69
C GLU A 37 -9.34 21.09 -1.27
N SER A 38 -8.36 21.33 -2.17
CA SER A 38 -6.93 21.16 -1.94
C SER A 38 -6.15 22.30 -2.59
N ASN A 39 -4.92 22.52 -2.15
CA ASN A 39 -4.07 23.59 -2.69
C ASN A 39 -3.18 23.11 -3.86
N GLU A 40 -2.93 21.81 -3.94
CA GLU A 40 -2.05 21.23 -4.94
C GLU A 40 -2.44 19.78 -5.21
N GLN A 41 -2.28 19.34 -6.46
CA GLN A 41 -2.43 17.95 -6.87
C GLN A 41 -1.59 17.65 -8.11
N GLY A 42 -1.05 16.43 -8.18
CA GLY A 42 -0.33 15.94 -9.36
C GLY A 42 -1.22 15.09 -10.25
N ILE A 43 -0.96 15.13 -11.55
CA ILE A 43 -1.55 14.19 -12.51
C ILE A 43 -0.45 13.31 -13.08
N SER A 44 -0.54 12.00 -12.82
CA SER A 44 0.47 11.03 -13.27
C SER A 44 0.49 10.87 -14.80
N GLU A 45 1.59 10.35 -15.34
CA GLU A 45 1.68 10.02 -16.77
C GLU A 45 0.58 9.10 -17.25
N SER A 46 0.21 8.11 -16.43
CA SER A 46 -0.81 7.11 -16.73
C SER A 46 -2.25 7.65 -16.68
N SER A 47 -2.48 8.83 -16.08
CA SER A 47 -3.81 9.42 -15.94
C SER A 47 -4.10 10.34 -17.12
N SER A 48 -5.21 10.12 -17.82
CA SER A 48 -5.67 10.97 -18.91
C SER A 48 -6.48 12.18 -18.44
N SER A 49 -7.03 12.14 -17.23
CA SER A 49 -7.85 13.23 -16.69
C SER A 49 -7.81 13.30 -15.17
N MET A 50 -8.22 14.46 -14.62
CA MET A 50 -8.33 14.71 -13.18
C MET A 50 -9.48 15.67 -12.89
N VAL A 51 -10.11 15.50 -11.74
CA VAL A 51 -11.19 16.36 -11.26
C VAL A 51 -10.67 17.22 -10.11
N ILE A 52 -10.89 18.54 -10.22
CA ILE A 52 -10.62 19.52 -9.17
C ILE A 52 -11.96 19.95 -8.57
N LYS A 53 -12.09 19.92 -7.25
CA LYS A 53 -13.31 20.33 -6.55
C LYS A 53 -13.18 21.73 -5.98
N VAL A 54 -14.28 22.50 -6.08
CA VAL A 54 -14.47 23.79 -5.44
C VAL A 54 -15.67 23.65 -4.49
N LYS A 55 -15.50 24.08 -3.26
CA LYS A 55 -16.47 23.88 -2.18
C LYS A 55 -16.91 25.19 -1.54
N LEU A 56 -18.15 25.21 -1.07
CA LEU A 56 -18.67 26.20 -0.14
C LEU A 56 -18.56 25.66 1.31
N SER A 57 -18.38 26.57 2.28
CA SER A 57 -18.50 26.21 3.69
C SER A 57 -19.89 25.65 4.04
N ARG A 58 -20.94 26.06 3.31
CA ARG A 58 -22.30 25.54 3.40
C ARG A 58 -23.07 25.78 2.11
N ALA A 59 -24.05 24.94 1.80
CA ALA A 59 -24.95 25.11 0.66
C ALA A 59 -25.74 26.43 0.75
N THR A 60 -26.11 26.98 -0.41
CA THR A 60 -26.93 28.19 -0.55
C THR A 60 -28.25 27.85 -1.22
N ASP A 61 -29.23 28.70 -1.05
CA ASP A 61 -30.55 28.64 -1.73
C ASP A 61 -30.54 29.28 -3.12
N LYS A 62 -29.37 29.71 -3.60
CA LYS A 62 -29.18 30.36 -4.90
C LYS A 62 -27.99 29.73 -5.61
N ASP A 63 -28.01 29.82 -6.93
CA ASP A 63 -26.85 29.52 -7.75
C ASP A 63 -25.71 30.51 -7.47
N ILE A 64 -24.52 29.99 -7.30
CA ILE A 64 -23.31 30.78 -7.06
C ILE A 64 -22.41 30.70 -8.31
N PRO A 65 -22.52 31.64 -9.24
CA PRO A 65 -21.59 31.72 -10.37
C PRO A 65 -20.24 32.20 -9.87
N MET A 66 -19.17 31.69 -10.50
CA MET A 66 -17.79 32.06 -10.21
C MET A 66 -16.92 32.00 -11.45
N THR A 67 -15.81 32.67 -11.42
CA THR A 67 -14.79 32.63 -12.46
C THR A 67 -13.48 32.10 -11.88
N VAL A 68 -12.89 31.12 -12.54
CA VAL A 68 -11.58 30.58 -12.22
C VAL A 68 -10.63 30.91 -13.35
N SER A 69 -9.55 31.63 -13.06
CA SER A 69 -8.46 31.86 -14.04
C SER A 69 -7.50 30.69 -14.10
N ILE A 70 -6.82 30.51 -15.25
CA ILE A 70 -5.76 29.53 -15.45
C ILE A 70 -4.47 30.23 -15.86
N VAL A 71 -3.38 29.86 -15.19
CA VAL A 71 -2.03 30.36 -15.50
C VAL A 71 -1.11 29.16 -15.74
N PRO A 72 -0.94 28.72 -16.98
CA PRO A 72 -0.05 27.62 -17.33
C PRO A 72 1.42 28.05 -17.31
N THR A 73 2.32 27.13 -16.93
CA THR A 73 3.77 27.25 -16.98
C THR A 73 4.33 25.98 -17.59
N GLY A 74 5.11 26.08 -18.65
CA GLY A 74 5.67 24.93 -19.37
C GLY A 74 4.67 24.12 -20.19
N VAL A 75 3.37 24.46 -20.13
CA VAL A 75 2.28 23.80 -20.87
C VAL A 75 1.37 24.83 -21.54
N ALA A 76 0.71 24.44 -22.62
CA ALA A 76 -0.21 25.26 -23.37
C ALA A 76 -1.64 24.72 -23.34
N TYR A 77 -2.61 25.59 -23.03
CA TYR A 77 -4.02 25.25 -23.09
C TYR A 77 -4.44 24.90 -24.52
N THR A 78 -5.29 23.91 -24.72
CA THR A 78 -5.73 23.27 -25.98
C THR A 78 -4.69 22.40 -26.67
N THR A 79 -3.40 22.64 -26.48
CA THR A 79 -2.33 21.80 -27.04
C THR A 79 -1.99 20.63 -26.10
N ASP A 80 -1.69 20.92 -24.84
CA ASP A 80 -1.20 19.94 -23.89
C ASP A 80 -2.30 19.47 -22.92
N PHE A 81 -3.28 20.34 -22.67
CA PHE A 81 -4.44 20.02 -21.84
C PHE A 81 -5.66 20.86 -22.20
N THR A 82 -6.82 20.37 -21.80
CA THR A 82 -8.10 21.09 -21.87
C THR A 82 -8.83 21.01 -20.53
N THR A 83 -9.89 21.81 -20.37
CA THR A 83 -10.75 21.78 -19.19
C THR A 83 -12.21 21.58 -19.54
N VAL A 84 -12.98 21.03 -18.62
CA VAL A 84 -14.45 20.96 -18.69
C VAL A 84 -15.01 21.52 -17.38
N PRO A 85 -15.70 22.69 -17.40
CA PRO A 85 -16.01 23.55 -18.56
C PRO A 85 -14.73 24.08 -19.23
N ALA A 86 -14.85 24.40 -20.54
CA ALA A 86 -13.74 24.94 -21.31
C ALA A 86 -13.37 26.34 -20.84
N ALA A 87 -12.06 26.64 -20.83
CA ALA A 87 -11.59 28.00 -20.59
C ALA A 87 -11.73 28.84 -21.84
N THR A 88 -12.17 30.09 -21.69
CA THR A 88 -12.23 31.11 -22.73
C THR A 88 -11.40 32.29 -22.28
N ALA A 89 -10.43 32.72 -23.07
CA ALA A 89 -9.49 33.80 -22.73
C ALA A 89 -8.82 33.60 -21.34
N GLY A 90 -8.49 32.35 -20.98
CA GLY A 90 -7.85 32.02 -19.71
C GLY A 90 -8.80 31.99 -18.49
N ALA A 91 -10.11 32.04 -18.68
CA ALA A 91 -11.10 32.01 -17.62
C ALA A 91 -12.09 30.84 -17.80
N ILE A 92 -12.38 30.14 -16.75
CA ILE A 92 -13.34 29.02 -16.67
C ILE A 92 -14.57 29.49 -15.89
N PRO A 93 -15.77 29.52 -16.50
CA PRO A 93 -16.99 29.77 -15.77
C PRO A 93 -17.43 28.50 -15.01
N LEU A 94 -17.65 28.63 -13.70
CA LEU A 94 -18.20 27.58 -12.86
C LEU A 94 -19.47 28.08 -12.15
N THR A 95 -20.33 27.16 -11.75
CA THR A 95 -21.51 27.47 -10.93
C THR A 95 -21.72 26.38 -9.92
N ILE A 96 -21.89 26.74 -8.65
CA ILE A 96 -22.43 25.84 -7.63
C ILE A 96 -23.93 26.07 -7.62
N LEU A 97 -24.70 25.05 -8.00
CA LEU A 97 -26.15 25.14 -8.08
C LEU A 97 -26.79 25.24 -6.70
N SER A 98 -27.93 25.90 -6.65
CA SER A 98 -28.77 25.99 -5.44
C SER A 98 -28.95 24.63 -4.76
N GLY A 99 -28.80 24.59 -3.45
CA GLY A 99 -28.87 23.37 -2.64
C GLY A 99 -27.58 22.55 -2.59
N ASN A 100 -26.59 22.82 -3.42
CA ASN A 100 -25.30 22.15 -3.41
C ASN A 100 -24.24 22.96 -2.64
N ALA A 101 -23.23 22.25 -2.13
CA ALA A 101 -22.08 22.84 -1.47
C ALA A 101 -20.78 22.68 -2.26
N GLU A 102 -20.82 22.09 -3.46
CA GLU A 102 -19.64 21.90 -4.28
C GLU A 102 -19.94 21.93 -5.78
N THR A 103 -18.93 22.21 -6.57
CA THR A 103 -18.85 22.01 -8.01
C THR A 103 -17.45 21.50 -8.37
N SER A 104 -17.24 21.10 -9.61
CA SER A 104 -15.93 20.63 -10.05
C SER A 104 -15.62 21.10 -11.47
N LEU A 105 -14.31 21.14 -11.76
CA LEU A 105 -13.82 21.20 -13.14
C LEU A 105 -12.95 19.96 -13.40
N THR A 106 -12.98 19.47 -14.63
CA THR A 106 -12.18 18.34 -15.09
C THR A 106 -11.06 18.87 -15.98
N ILE A 107 -9.84 18.39 -15.75
CA ILE A 107 -8.69 18.63 -16.62
C ILE A 107 -8.47 17.35 -17.41
N ASN A 108 -8.29 17.49 -18.73
CA ASN A 108 -7.97 16.39 -19.62
C ASN A 108 -6.60 16.64 -20.23
N LYS A 109 -5.67 15.69 -20.10
CA LYS A 109 -4.38 15.71 -20.81
C LYS A 109 -4.56 15.35 -22.28
N THR A 110 -3.78 15.96 -23.14
CA THR A 110 -3.67 15.50 -24.52
C THR A 110 -2.81 14.24 -24.58
N ASN A 111 -3.25 13.23 -25.29
CA ASN A 111 -2.52 11.97 -25.44
C ASN A 111 -1.19 12.19 -26.18
N GLY A 112 -0.14 11.54 -25.72
CA GLY A 112 1.18 11.56 -26.35
C GLY A 112 2.05 12.77 -26.03
N VAL A 113 1.58 13.70 -25.19
CA VAL A 113 2.41 14.79 -24.68
C VAL A 113 3.27 14.26 -23.53
N LEU A 114 4.57 14.45 -23.63
CA LEU A 114 5.56 14.11 -22.60
C LEU A 114 5.81 15.34 -21.75
N PHE A 115 5.88 15.15 -20.44
CA PHE A 115 6.16 16.18 -19.44
C PHE A 115 7.46 15.84 -18.73
N ASP A 116 8.28 16.85 -18.40
CA ASP A 116 9.55 16.68 -17.67
C ASP A 116 9.39 16.83 -16.15
N GLY A 117 8.20 17.22 -15.70
CA GLY A 117 7.83 17.33 -14.29
C GLY A 117 7.86 18.74 -13.73
N ASP A 118 8.33 19.74 -14.50
CA ASP A 118 8.35 21.15 -14.12
C ASP A 118 7.06 21.88 -14.54
N GLU A 119 6.25 21.25 -15.39
CA GLU A 119 5.03 21.82 -15.92
C GLU A 119 3.94 21.89 -14.87
N LYS A 120 3.26 23.03 -14.85
CA LYS A 120 2.17 23.29 -13.93
C LYS A 120 1.12 24.24 -14.48
N VAL A 121 -0.07 24.18 -13.89
CA VAL A 121 -1.14 25.16 -14.09
C VAL A 121 -1.63 25.63 -12.73
N VAL A 122 -1.64 26.95 -12.54
CA VAL A 122 -2.26 27.55 -11.36
C VAL A 122 -3.67 27.97 -11.71
N PHE A 123 -4.63 27.47 -10.95
CA PHE A 123 -6.04 27.87 -11.00
C PHE A 123 -6.32 28.80 -9.83
N ARG A 124 -7.04 29.92 -10.10
CA ARG A 124 -7.39 30.88 -9.06
C ARG A 124 -8.86 31.27 -9.16
N ILE A 125 -9.57 31.27 -8.06
CA ILE A 125 -10.93 31.81 -7.95
C ILE A 125 -10.81 33.34 -7.96
N GLU A 126 -11.26 33.98 -9.06
CA GLU A 126 -11.16 35.43 -9.25
C GLU A 126 -12.44 36.15 -8.80
N SER A 127 -13.57 35.53 -8.92
CA SER A 127 -14.86 36.09 -8.55
C SER A 127 -15.84 35.03 -8.05
N SER A 128 -16.77 35.43 -7.19
CA SER A 128 -17.89 34.59 -6.71
C SER A 128 -19.16 35.42 -6.61
N GLY A 129 -20.31 34.76 -6.82
CA GLY A 129 -21.64 35.38 -6.67
C GLY A 129 -21.98 35.65 -5.20
N SER A 130 -22.69 36.78 -4.95
CA SER A 130 -23.21 37.09 -3.62
C SER A 130 -24.24 36.02 -3.17
N PRO A 131 -24.27 35.62 -1.88
CA PRO A 131 -23.59 36.21 -0.70
C PRO A 131 -22.27 35.51 -0.32
N VAL A 132 -21.61 34.80 -1.22
CA VAL A 132 -20.44 34.01 -0.94
C VAL A 132 -19.15 34.86 -1.06
N ILE A 133 -18.20 34.66 -0.17
CA ILE A 133 -16.91 35.33 -0.11
C ILE A 133 -15.81 34.35 -0.51
N ILE A 134 -14.81 34.81 -1.27
CA ILE A 134 -13.64 34.00 -1.60
C ILE A 134 -12.78 33.82 -0.34
N GLY A 135 -12.51 32.56 0.02
CA GLY A 135 -11.71 32.21 1.19
C GLY A 135 -10.21 32.24 0.91
N THR A 136 -9.43 31.68 1.84
CA THR A 136 -7.96 31.67 1.77
C THR A 136 -7.42 30.66 0.79
N ALA A 137 -8.06 29.48 0.66
CA ALA A 137 -7.70 28.44 -0.32
C ALA A 137 -8.26 28.75 -1.72
N LYS A 138 -7.96 29.94 -2.23
CA LYS A 138 -8.42 30.46 -3.53
C LYS A 138 -7.55 30.05 -4.70
N GLU A 139 -6.41 29.43 -4.46
CA GLU A 139 -5.48 28.95 -5.48
C GLU A 139 -5.31 27.45 -5.39
N PHE A 140 -5.21 26.82 -6.54
CA PHE A 140 -4.89 25.41 -6.71
C PHE A 140 -3.82 25.24 -7.78
N THR A 141 -2.76 24.49 -7.48
CA THR A 141 -1.68 24.18 -8.41
C THR A 141 -1.82 22.75 -8.92
N LEU A 142 -2.03 22.56 -10.21
CA LEU A 142 -1.87 21.30 -10.91
C LEU A 142 -0.42 21.14 -11.34
N LYS A 143 0.21 20.02 -11.01
CA LYS A 143 1.50 19.59 -11.56
C LYS A 143 1.31 18.44 -12.53
N PHE A 144 1.98 18.48 -13.67
CA PHE A 144 1.98 17.39 -14.65
C PHE A 144 3.04 16.33 -14.30
N ALA A 145 3.21 16.08 -13.01
CA ALA A 145 4.02 15.02 -12.44
C ALA A 145 3.32 14.45 -11.22
N GLU A 146 3.59 13.21 -10.89
CA GLU A 146 3.05 12.61 -9.67
C GLU A 146 3.60 13.35 -8.44
N LEU A 147 2.71 13.80 -7.55
CA LEU A 147 3.15 14.41 -6.29
C LEU A 147 3.74 13.36 -5.38
N VAL A 148 4.92 13.66 -4.85
CA VAL A 148 5.60 12.82 -3.88
C VAL A 148 5.25 13.30 -2.48
N ALA A 149 4.67 12.42 -1.66
CA ALA A 149 4.31 12.73 -0.29
C ALA A 149 5.54 13.16 0.52
N SER A 150 5.46 14.33 1.16
CA SER A 150 6.58 14.90 1.91
C SER A 150 6.72 14.35 3.33
N ASN A 151 5.62 14.02 3.99
CA ASN A 151 5.58 13.35 5.29
C ASN A 151 4.19 12.78 5.54
N SER A 152 4.11 11.74 6.33
CA SER A 152 2.84 11.18 6.81
C SER A 152 3.08 10.19 7.95
N SER A 153 1.97 9.72 8.51
CA SER A 153 1.92 8.53 9.38
C SER A 153 0.89 7.56 8.82
N MET A 154 1.14 6.27 9.01
CA MET A 154 0.24 5.23 8.53
C MET A 154 0.09 4.11 9.55
N VAL A 155 -1.14 3.63 9.72
CA VAL A 155 -1.45 2.36 10.39
C VAL A 155 -1.67 1.33 9.30
N MET A 156 -0.92 0.22 9.35
CA MET A 156 -1.00 -0.84 8.34
C MET A 156 -2.19 -1.75 8.63
N ASP A 157 -2.98 -2.06 7.61
CA ASP A 157 -4.10 -3.01 7.70
C ASP A 157 -3.62 -4.46 7.56
N GLY A 158 -2.98 -4.97 8.58
CA GLY A 158 -2.48 -6.36 8.60
C GLY A 158 -3.55 -7.42 8.86
N GLY A 159 -4.83 -7.04 9.01
CA GLY A 159 -5.95 -7.98 9.20
C GLY A 159 -6.08 -8.50 10.63
N GLY A 160 -5.73 -7.68 11.62
CA GLY A 160 -5.93 -7.95 13.04
C GLY A 160 -5.05 -9.05 13.62
N ALA A 161 -5.47 -9.60 14.76
CA ALA A 161 -4.72 -10.60 15.54
C ALA A 161 -4.41 -11.90 14.77
N THR A 162 -5.06 -12.16 13.66
CA THR A 162 -4.78 -13.31 12.79
C THR A 162 -3.66 -13.03 11.76
N PHE A 163 -3.19 -11.79 11.67
CA PHE A 163 -2.18 -11.37 10.68
C PHE A 163 -2.58 -11.79 9.27
N GLY A 164 -3.85 -11.50 8.91
CA GLY A 164 -4.51 -12.05 7.73
C GLY A 164 -4.00 -11.51 6.41
N ASN A 165 -3.36 -10.33 6.41
CA ASN A 165 -2.94 -9.63 5.21
C ASN A 165 -1.42 -9.57 5.05
N LYS A 166 -0.99 -9.43 3.78
CA LYS A 166 0.26 -8.79 3.38
C LYS A 166 -0.09 -7.39 2.94
N VAL A 167 0.59 -6.39 3.48
CA VAL A 167 0.31 -4.97 3.22
C VAL A 167 1.47 -4.39 2.42
N PHE A 168 1.21 -3.93 1.22
CA PHE A 168 2.17 -3.21 0.37
C PHE A 168 2.01 -1.71 0.59
N ILE A 169 3.11 -0.97 0.70
CA ILE A 169 3.14 0.45 1.03
C ILE A 169 3.96 1.19 -0.01
N ASP A 170 3.36 2.19 -0.62
CA ASP A 170 3.96 3.18 -1.50
C ASP A 170 4.13 4.47 -0.67
N LEU A 171 5.37 4.81 -0.32
CA LEU A 171 5.68 5.99 0.48
C LEU A 171 5.43 7.27 -0.32
N SER A 172 5.76 7.25 -1.61
CA SER A 172 5.61 8.39 -2.49
C SER A 172 4.14 8.79 -2.67
N ALA A 173 3.27 7.80 -2.83
CA ALA A 173 1.83 8.02 -2.95
C ALA A 173 1.10 8.09 -1.60
N ASN A 174 1.80 7.85 -0.48
CA ASN A 174 1.20 7.71 0.85
C ASN A 174 0.02 6.74 0.85
N LYS A 175 0.22 5.56 0.27
CA LYS A 175 -0.84 4.59 0.00
C LYS A 175 -0.45 3.20 0.49
N GLN A 176 -1.45 2.43 0.92
CA GLN A 176 -1.30 1.01 1.20
C GLN A 176 -2.31 0.17 0.42
N ILE A 177 -1.91 -1.07 0.10
CA ILE A 177 -2.75 -2.10 -0.49
C ILE A 177 -2.61 -3.35 0.36
N ALA A 178 -3.69 -3.76 1.01
CA ALA A 178 -3.75 -4.99 1.79
C ALA A 178 -4.27 -6.15 0.93
N VAL A 179 -3.55 -7.26 0.92
CA VAL A 179 -3.91 -8.47 0.18
C VAL A 179 -3.91 -9.64 1.14
N GLN A 180 -4.98 -10.42 1.17
CA GLN A 180 -5.05 -11.61 1.99
C GLN A 180 -3.83 -12.53 1.72
N ARG A 181 -3.01 -12.80 2.75
CA ARG A 181 -1.71 -13.48 2.59
C ARG A 181 -1.82 -14.92 2.07
N SER A 182 -2.94 -15.59 2.28
CA SER A 182 -3.20 -16.94 1.78
C SER A 182 -3.88 -17.00 0.41
N LYS A 183 -4.12 -15.84 -0.24
CA LYS A 183 -4.82 -15.75 -1.53
C LYS A 183 -4.07 -16.45 -2.67
N TRP A 184 -2.76 -16.55 -2.59
CA TRP A 184 -1.89 -17.04 -3.65
C TRP A 184 -1.03 -18.23 -3.22
N ASP A 185 -0.43 -18.91 -4.20
CA ASP A 185 0.46 -20.04 -3.99
C ASP A 185 1.87 -19.79 -4.52
N LEU A 186 2.02 -19.46 -5.79
CA LEU A 186 3.31 -19.28 -6.44
C LEU A 186 3.41 -17.90 -7.10
N GLY A 187 4.63 -17.34 -7.07
CA GLY A 187 4.99 -16.13 -7.83
C GLY A 187 6.04 -16.46 -8.91
N PHE A 188 5.86 -15.90 -10.09
CA PHE A 188 6.68 -16.15 -11.28
C PHE A 188 7.41 -14.87 -11.66
N TYR A 189 8.74 -14.91 -11.65
CA TYR A 189 9.57 -13.76 -11.96
C TYR A 189 9.42 -13.33 -13.41
N THR A 190 9.20 -12.04 -13.64
CA THR A 190 8.82 -11.52 -14.97
C THR A 190 10.00 -11.05 -15.82
N HIS A 191 11.23 -11.00 -15.28
CA HIS A 191 12.40 -10.60 -16.06
C HIS A 191 12.55 -11.50 -17.30
N PRO A 192 12.78 -10.95 -18.51
CA PRO A 192 12.76 -11.72 -19.75
C PRO A 192 13.74 -12.90 -19.74
N ASP A 193 14.95 -12.71 -19.24
CA ASP A 193 16.03 -13.71 -19.30
C ASP A 193 16.12 -14.61 -18.05
N SER A 194 15.24 -14.43 -17.07
CA SER A 194 15.30 -15.17 -15.81
C SER A 194 13.99 -15.91 -15.55
N PHE A 195 14.08 -17.19 -15.26
CA PHE A 195 12.93 -18.07 -15.05
C PHE A 195 12.99 -18.65 -13.64
N ARG A 196 12.42 -17.91 -12.69
CA ARG A 196 12.39 -18.23 -11.26
C ARG A 196 10.97 -18.26 -10.72
N VAL A 197 10.77 -19.13 -9.74
CA VAL A 197 9.48 -19.30 -9.06
C VAL A 197 9.71 -19.14 -7.56
N ILE A 198 8.83 -18.39 -6.92
CA ILE A 198 8.83 -18.23 -5.47
C ILE A 198 7.59 -18.86 -4.85
N LEU A 199 7.77 -19.37 -3.63
CA LEU A 199 6.71 -19.89 -2.79
C LEU A 199 6.01 -18.79 -2.02
N ASN A 200 4.78 -19.02 -1.59
CA ASN A 200 4.11 -18.13 -0.64
C ASN A 200 4.71 -18.30 0.78
N SER A 201 5.82 -17.62 1.03
CA SER A 201 6.48 -17.61 2.34
C SER A 201 5.60 -17.04 3.46
N SER A 202 4.56 -16.25 3.13
CA SER A 202 3.59 -15.74 4.11
C SER A 202 2.61 -16.81 4.61
N SER A 203 2.55 -17.95 3.94
CA SER A 203 1.77 -19.13 4.35
C SER A 203 2.66 -20.30 4.80
N ALA A 204 3.98 -20.08 4.95
CA ALA A 204 4.95 -21.12 5.29
C ALA A 204 4.94 -22.30 4.28
N MET A 205 4.82 -21.99 2.98
CA MET A 205 4.90 -23.02 1.95
C MET A 205 6.32 -23.61 1.89
N MET A 206 6.37 -24.88 1.57
CA MET A 206 7.61 -25.64 1.37
C MET A 206 7.52 -26.49 0.10
N ALA A 207 8.65 -26.71 -0.56
CA ALA A 207 8.73 -27.50 -1.77
C ALA A 207 9.92 -28.47 -1.73
N LYS A 208 9.72 -29.71 -2.12
CA LYS A 208 10.79 -30.71 -2.26
C LYS A 208 10.75 -31.34 -3.65
N GLN A 209 11.88 -31.31 -4.36
CA GLN A 209 12.03 -31.94 -5.64
C GLN A 209 12.07 -33.46 -5.51
N ILE A 210 11.44 -34.16 -6.46
CA ILE A 210 11.57 -35.61 -6.65
C ILE A 210 12.18 -35.91 -8.05
N ASN A 211 12.82 -37.06 -8.20
CA ASN A 211 13.46 -37.42 -9.45
C ASN A 211 12.45 -37.99 -10.46
N LYS A 212 11.41 -37.24 -10.78
CA LYS A 212 10.43 -37.52 -11.83
C LYS A 212 10.18 -36.25 -12.64
N ASN A 213 9.78 -36.43 -13.89
CA ASN A 213 9.44 -35.34 -14.81
C ASN A 213 8.06 -35.55 -15.49
N ASP A 214 7.26 -36.44 -14.93
CA ASP A 214 5.86 -36.66 -15.29
C ASP A 214 4.99 -36.68 -14.00
N LEU A 215 4.00 -35.77 -13.91
CA LEU A 215 3.10 -35.71 -12.77
C LEU A 215 2.25 -36.99 -12.64
N ASN A 216 1.86 -37.61 -13.76
CA ASN A 216 1.02 -38.80 -13.71
C ASN A 216 1.75 -40.00 -13.13
N ALA A 217 3.08 -40.01 -13.22
CA ALA A 217 3.92 -41.05 -12.63
C ALA A 217 4.12 -40.92 -11.11
N VAL A 218 3.66 -39.81 -10.49
CA VAL A 218 3.82 -39.55 -9.04
C VAL A 218 2.71 -40.25 -8.27
N THR A 219 3.09 -41.02 -7.27
CA THR A 219 2.20 -41.77 -6.41
C THR A 219 2.42 -41.43 -4.95
N ALA A 220 1.58 -41.93 -4.05
CA ALA A 220 1.75 -41.74 -2.61
C ALA A 220 3.09 -42.31 -2.09
N ALA A 221 3.66 -43.31 -2.76
CA ALA A 221 4.96 -43.87 -2.39
C ALA A 221 6.11 -42.86 -2.56
N ASP A 222 6.00 -41.89 -3.48
CA ASP A 222 7.00 -40.86 -3.71
C ASP A 222 7.03 -39.77 -2.61
N THR A 223 6.03 -39.78 -1.72
CA THR A 223 5.86 -38.76 -0.66
C THR A 223 6.01 -39.33 0.73
N VAL A 224 6.47 -40.57 0.86
CA VAL A 224 6.73 -41.19 2.17
C VAL A 224 7.79 -40.36 2.94
N GLY A 225 7.49 -40.01 4.18
CA GLY A 225 8.34 -39.16 5.02
C GLY A 225 8.19 -37.65 4.80
N PHE A 226 7.53 -37.19 3.72
CA PHE A 226 7.42 -35.76 3.39
C PHE A 226 6.58 -34.96 4.41
N SER A 227 5.62 -35.59 5.08
CA SER A 227 4.88 -34.96 6.17
C SER A 227 5.76 -34.55 7.35
N THR A 228 6.92 -35.16 7.52
CA THR A 228 7.94 -34.77 8.51
C THR A 228 8.92 -33.76 7.91
N ASP A 229 9.48 -34.06 6.74
CA ASP A 229 10.57 -33.27 6.14
C ASP A 229 10.09 -31.92 5.60
N VAL A 230 8.93 -31.91 4.92
CA VAL A 230 8.40 -30.75 4.19
C VAL A 230 7.25 -30.11 4.96
N THR A 231 7.42 -29.99 6.25
CA THR A 231 6.46 -29.33 7.16
C THR A 231 7.18 -28.31 8.02
N PHE A 232 6.59 -27.13 8.12
CA PHE A 232 7.16 -26.02 8.91
C PHE A 232 6.97 -26.30 10.41
N ASN A 233 7.99 -26.88 11.04
CA ASN A 233 7.91 -27.25 12.46
C ASN A 233 8.52 -26.15 13.34
N GLN A 234 7.71 -25.31 13.95
CA GLN A 234 8.15 -24.24 14.83
C GLN A 234 8.55 -24.71 16.25
N ALA A 235 8.06 -25.87 16.67
CA ALA A 235 8.40 -26.41 17.99
C ALA A 235 9.80 -27.05 18.02
N ALA A 236 10.21 -27.64 16.90
CA ALA A 236 11.53 -28.26 16.73
C ALA A 236 12.04 -28.02 15.30
N PRO A 237 12.41 -26.76 14.96
CA PRO A 237 12.91 -26.43 13.64
C PRO A 237 14.28 -27.05 13.40
N VAL A 238 14.54 -27.53 12.17
CA VAL A 238 15.79 -28.19 11.76
C VAL A 238 16.41 -27.47 10.57
N THR A 239 17.77 -27.47 10.50
CA THR A 239 18.52 -26.78 9.44
C THR A 239 18.21 -27.34 8.05
N GLU A 240 17.99 -28.63 7.92
CA GLU A 240 17.68 -29.31 6.66
C GLU A 240 16.43 -28.74 5.98
N ALA A 241 15.48 -28.23 6.75
CA ALA A 241 14.24 -27.61 6.25
C ALA A 241 14.50 -26.30 5.47
N LEU A 242 15.67 -25.66 5.62
CA LEU A 242 16.07 -24.51 4.79
C LEU A 242 16.14 -24.84 3.31
N SER A 243 16.39 -26.09 2.94
CA SER A 243 16.44 -26.54 1.55
C SER A 243 15.06 -26.57 0.87
N TYR A 244 14.00 -26.47 1.64
CA TYR A 244 12.61 -26.60 1.16
C TYR A 244 11.85 -25.28 1.18
N ILE A 245 12.47 -24.18 1.56
CA ILE A 245 11.91 -22.81 1.51
C ILE A 245 12.73 -21.90 0.58
N ASP A 246 12.14 -20.83 0.12
CA ASP A 246 12.91 -19.74 -0.47
C ASP A 246 13.70 -19.06 0.63
N TYR A 247 15.00 -18.84 0.42
CA TYR A 247 15.82 -18.17 1.42
C TYR A 247 15.35 -16.71 1.60
N PRO A 248 15.11 -16.25 2.81
CA PRO A 248 14.30 -15.04 3.06
C PRO A 248 14.91 -13.72 2.58
N ASN A 249 16.20 -13.68 2.24
CA ASN A 249 16.85 -12.44 1.78
C ASN A 249 16.42 -11.94 0.40
N GLY A 250 15.60 -12.72 -0.34
CA GLY A 250 15.10 -12.39 -1.66
C GLY A 250 16.04 -12.76 -2.81
N ASP A 251 17.13 -13.49 -2.53
CA ASP A 251 18.04 -14.01 -3.56
C ASP A 251 17.37 -15.11 -4.38
N LEU A 252 17.08 -14.82 -5.65
CA LEU A 252 16.41 -15.75 -6.55
C LEU A 252 17.27 -16.96 -6.95
N SER A 253 18.57 -16.97 -6.62
CA SER A 253 19.39 -18.16 -6.76
C SER A 253 19.17 -19.20 -5.66
N LYS A 254 18.51 -18.79 -4.57
CA LYS A 254 18.25 -19.58 -3.36
C LYS A 254 16.76 -19.86 -3.15
N THR A 255 16.04 -20.14 -4.23
CA THR A 255 14.63 -20.56 -4.20
C THR A 255 14.53 -22.07 -4.04
N ALA A 256 13.52 -22.58 -3.31
CA ALA A 256 13.25 -24.01 -3.15
C ALA A 256 12.99 -24.70 -4.50
N ILE A 257 12.33 -23.99 -5.42
CA ILE A 257 12.18 -24.43 -6.81
C ILE A 257 13.38 -23.93 -7.61
N ALA A 258 14.13 -24.83 -8.21
CA ALA A 258 15.28 -24.52 -9.04
C ALA A 258 14.90 -23.63 -10.25
N SER A 259 15.90 -22.98 -10.85
CA SER A 259 15.70 -22.25 -12.12
C SER A 259 15.07 -23.16 -13.16
N ILE A 260 14.04 -22.65 -13.85
CA ILE A 260 13.33 -23.44 -14.87
C ILE A 260 14.22 -23.57 -16.12
N ALA A 261 14.63 -24.80 -16.41
CA ALA A 261 15.49 -25.09 -17.54
C ALA A 261 14.77 -24.92 -18.89
N THR A 262 15.53 -24.63 -19.95
CA THR A 262 15.01 -24.52 -21.31
C THR A 262 14.53 -25.89 -21.81
N THR A 263 15.29 -26.96 -21.52
CA THR A 263 14.92 -28.32 -21.86
C THR A 263 13.85 -28.84 -20.90
N ALA A 264 12.68 -29.19 -21.42
CA ALA A 264 11.56 -29.64 -20.61
C ALA A 264 11.90 -30.87 -19.73
N ALA A 265 12.70 -31.81 -20.22
CA ALA A 265 13.09 -33.01 -19.49
C ALA A 265 13.92 -32.74 -18.21
N ASP A 266 14.61 -31.60 -18.15
CA ASP A 266 15.45 -31.22 -17.02
C ASP A 266 14.61 -30.64 -15.85
N ASN A 267 13.38 -30.18 -16.13
CA ASN A 267 12.47 -29.67 -15.12
C ASN A 267 11.78 -30.84 -14.40
N LYS A 268 12.10 -31.00 -13.12
CA LYS A 268 11.59 -32.09 -12.30
C LYS A 268 10.27 -31.71 -11.63
N VAL A 269 9.60 -32.73 -11.11
CA VAL A 269 8.39 -32.56 -10.27
C VAL A 269 8.80 -32.13 -8.87
N TYR A 270 7.98 -31.24 -8.30
CA TYR A 270 8.05 -30.81 -6.89
C TYR A 270 6.78 -31.24 -6.16
N ILE A 271 6.96 -31.70 -4.95
CA ILE A 271 5.88 -31.87 -3.97
C ILE A 271 5.83 -30.62 -3.11
N ILE A 272 4.68 -29.99 -3.09
CA ILE A 272 4.43 -28.73 -2.41
C ILE A 272 3.55 -28.97 -1.20
N ASN A 273 4.04 -28.62 -0.01
CA ASN A 273 3.21 -28.33 1.14
C ASN A 273 2.77 -26.85 1.03
N ARG A 274 1.47 -26.59 0.88
CA ARG A 274 0.93 -25.24 0.70
C ARG A 274 0.88 -24.44 2.01
N GLY A 275 1.33 -25.05 3.11
CA GLY A 275 1.47 -24.39 4.41
C GLY A 275 0.14 -24.15 5.12
N THR A 276 0.07 -23.03 5.85
CA THR A 276 -1.03 -22.72 6.77
C THR A 276 -2.03 -21.73 6.18
N GLY A 277 -3.28 -21.85 6.59
CA GLY A 277 -4.30 -20.82 6.39
C GLY A 277 -4.12 -19.64 7.36
N ILE A 278 -5.14 -18.78 7.44
CA ILE A 278 -5.17 -17.61 8.33
C ILE A 278 -5.87 -18.01 9.65
N GLY A 279 -5.28 -17.60 10.77
CA GLY A 279 -5.84 -17.92 12.10
C GLY A 279 -5.97 -19.42 12.31
N ASN A 280 -7.15 -19.87 12.65
CA ASN A 280 -7.47 -21.28 12.88
C ASN A 280 -7.93 -22.03 11.62
N SER A 281 -7.73 -21.46 10.43
CA SER A 281 -8.08 -22.15 9.19
C SER A 281 -7.27 -23.44 9.03
N PRO A 282 -7.84 -24.48 8.39
CA PRO A 282 -7.12 -25.72 8.11
C PRO A 282 -5.85 -25.49 7.30
N ALA A 283 -4.91 -26.43 7.36
CA ALA A 283 -3.77 -26.49 6.46
C ALA A 283 -4.26 -26.49 5.00
N ARG A 284 -3.51 -25.83 4.11
CA ARG A 284 -3.90 -25.61 2.71
C ARG A 284 -3.71 -26.86 1.83
N GLY A 285 -3.17 -27.95 2.40
CA GLY A 285 -2.99 -29.23 1.74
C GLY A 285 -1.72 -29.32 0.89
N TRP A 286 -1.68 -30.36 0.07
CA TRP A 286 -0.50 -30.73 -0.72
C TRP A 286 -0.83 -30.77 -2.20
N LYS A 287 0.16 -30.39 -3.03
CA LYS A 287 0.09 -30.49 -4.49
C LYS A 287 1.38 -31.10 -5.03
N LYS A 288 1.30 -31.76 -6.17
CA LYS A 288 2.43 -32.04 -7.04
C LYS A 288 2.41 -31.05 -8.20
N ILE A 289 3.56 -30.46 -8.50
CA ILE A 289 3.70 -29.49 -9.59
C ILE A 289 4.89 -29.78 -10.47
N ARG A 290 4.83 -29.29 -11.70
CA ARG A 290 5.97 -29.17 -12.60
C ARG A 290 5.86 -27.85 -13.35
N VAL A 291 6.95 -27.10 -13.40
CA VAL A 291 7.00 -25.82 -14.11
C VAL A 291 7.85 -25.94 -15.34
N LEU A 292 7.37 -25.43 -16.45
CA LEU A 292 8.02 -25.45 -17.76
C LEU A 292 8.09 -24.02 -18.31
N ARG A 293 9.05 -23.75 -19.20
CA ARG A 293 8.99 -22.58 -20.07
C ARG A 293 8.02 -22.85 -21.21
N ASN A 294 7.21 -21.86 -21.56
CA ASN A 294 6.33 -21.95 -22.72
C ASN A 294 6.91 -21.26 -23.96
N ALA A 295 6.31 -21.52 -25.12
CA ALA A 295 6.76 -20.96 -26.39
C ALA A 295 6.63 -19.43 -26.51
N SER A 296 5.78 -18.82 -25.66
CA SER A 296 5.57 -17.37 -25.61
C SER A 296 6.56 -16.65 -24.68
N GLY A 297 7.60 -17.35 -24.18
CA GLY A 297 8.59 -16.75 -23.27
C GLY A 297 8.15 -16.65 -21.81
N GLY A 298 6.99 -17.18 -21.46
CA GLY A 298 6.48 -17.26 -20.09
C GLY A 298 6.61 -18.67 -19.50
N TYR A 299 5.66 -19.02 -18.60
CA TYR A 299 5.65 -20.29 -17.89
C TYR A 299 4.37 -21.08 -18.14
N THR A 300 4.47 -22.41 -18.08
CA THR A 300 3.34 -23.33 -17.91
C THR A 300 3.54 -24.08 -16.60
N VAL A 301 2.54 -24.05 -15.73
CA VAL A 301 2.51 -24.80 -14.47
C VAL A 301 1.54 -25.95 -14.61
N GLN A 302 2.06 -27.17 -14.56
CA GLN A 302 1.27 -28.38 -14.38
C GLN A 302 1.07 -28.61 -12.89
N HIS A 303 -0.15 -28.87 -12.43
CA HIS A 303 -0.43 -29.10 -11.02
C HIS A 303 -1.57 -30.09 -10.81
N ALA A 304 -1.51 -30.84 -9.72
CA ALA A 304 -2.55 -31.78 -9.32
C ALA A 304 -2.45 -32.10 -7.83
N ASP A 305 -3.48 -32.73 -7.27
CA ASP A 305 -3.40 -33.38 -5.97
C ASP A 305 -2.47 -34.61 -6.08
N ILE A 306 -1.85 -35.00 -4.94
CA ILE A 306 -0.81 -36.03 -4.94
C ILE A 306 -1.30 -37.34 -5.60
N GLY A 307 -2.51 -37.80 -5.26
CA GLY A 307 -3.08 -39.05 -5.77
C GLY A 307 -3.79 -38.93 -7.12
N ALA A 308 -3.85 -37.74 -7.72
CA ALA A 308 -4.54 -37.57 -9.01
C ALA A 308 -3.76 -38.20 -10.15
N THR A 309 -4.48 -38.78 -11.12
CA THR A 309 -3.93 -39.43 -12.34
C THR A 309 -3.93 -38.53 -13.56
N SER A 310 -4.38 -37.31 -13.40
CA SER A 310 -4.34 -36.23 -14.39
C SER A 310 -3.96 -34.90 -13.72
N PHE A 311 -3.52 -33.94 -14.50
CA PHE A 311 -3.14 -32.61 -14.00
C PHE A 311 -3.88 -31.50 -14.76
N GLN A 312 -3.91 -30.34 -14.18
CA GLN A 312 -4.34 -29.07 -14.80
C GLN A 312 -3.11 -28.25 -15.19
N GLU A 313 -3.29 -27.32 -16.12
CA GLU A 313 -2.25 -26.40 -16.56
C GLU A 313 -2.69 -24.94 -16.37
N ILE A 314 -1.77 -24.12 -15.89
CA ILE A 314 -1.93 -22.66 -15.81
C ILE A 314 -0.80 -22.04 -16.63
N THR A 315 -1.14 -21.20 -17.60
CA THR A 315 -0.17 -20.43 -18.38
C THR A 315 0.02 -19.06 -17.79
N ILE A 316 1.28 -18.64 -17.61
CA ILE A 316 1.65 -17.33 -17.06
C ILE A 316 2.49 -16.60 -18.10
N ALA A 317 2.02 -15.44 -18.56
CA ALA A 317 2.80 -14.52 -19.36
C ALA A 317 3.69 -13.67 -18.45
N LYS A 318 4.88 -13.32 -18.93
CA LYS A 318 5.71 -12.30 -18.29
C LYS A 318 5.15 -10.90 -18.60
N ASP A 319 5.21 -10.03 -17.59
CA ASP A 319 4.77 -8.64 -17.68
C ASP A 319 5.78 -7.79 -16.91
N ASP A 320 6.54 -7.00 -17.64
CA ASP A 320 7.64 -6.22 -17.07
C ASP A 320 7.19 -5.07 -16.15
N THR A 321 5.90 -4.78 -16.12
CA THR A 321 5.32 -3.83 -15.14
C THR A 321 5.47 -4.32 -13.69
N TYR A 322 5.55 -5.66 -13.47
CA TYR A 322 5.64 -6.29 -12.16
C TYR A 322 6.98 -7.03 -11.99
N PHE A 323 7.40 -7.29 -10.75
CA PHE A 323 8.48 -8.23 -10.49
C PHE A 323 7.99 -9.68 -10.58
N PHE A 324 6.76 -9.94 -10.13
CA PHE A 324 6.17 -11.28 -10.19
C PHE A 324 4.73 -11.23 -10.66
N LYS A 325 4.32 -12.27 -11.40
CA LYS A 325 2.92 -12.62 -11.63
C LYS A 325 2.58 -13.82 -10.75
N TYR A 326 1.36 -13.86 -10.24
CA TYR A 326 0.97 -14.80 -9.20
C TYR A 326 -0.14 -15.73 -9.66
N ILE A 327 -0.16 -16.92 -9.05
CA ILE A 327 -1.26 -17.87 -9.22
C ILE A 327 -1.78 -18.37 -7.86
N SER A 328 -3.04 -18.76 -7.87
CA SER A 328 -3.66 -19.68 -6.91
C SER A 328 -3.98 -20.98 -7.62
N PHE A 329 -3.74 -22.13 -6.99
CA PHE A 329 -4.12 -23.43 -7.57
C PHE A 329 -5.65 -23.60 -7.70
N GLU A 330 -6.45 -22.79 -6.99
CA GLU A 330 -7.90 -22.79 -7.09
C GLU A 330 -8.42 -21.80 -8.15
N ASN A 331 -7.78 -20.62 -8.26
CA ASN A 331 -8.34 -19.50 -9.02
C ASN A 331 -7.51 -19.12 -10.26
N GLY A 332 -6.42 -19.84 -10.56
CA GLY A 332 -5.53 -19.52 -11.68
C GLY A 332 -4.72 -18.24 -11.43
N ALA A 333 -4.54 -17.42 -12.46
CA ALA A 333 -3.81 -16.16 -12.35
C ALA A 333 -4.56 -15.14 -11.47
N ILE A 334 -3.82 -14.48 -10.57
CA ILE A 334 -4.39 -13.52 -9.61
C ILE A 334 -3.45 -12.32 -9.39
N GLU A 335 -4.05 -11.20 -8.99
CA GLU A 335 -3.32 -10.00 -8.60
C GLU A 335 -2.93 -10.07 -7.11
N VAL A 336 -1.65 -9.81 -6.81
CA VAL A 336 -1.09 -9.83 -5.45
C VAL A 336 -0.27 -8.58 -5.18
N GLU A 337 0.88 -8.40 -5.84
CA GLU A 337 1.72 -7.22 -5.64
C GLU A 337 1.35 -6.10 -6.62
N PRO A 338 1.47 -4.82 -6.20
CA PRO A 338 1.38 -3.69 -7.11
C PRO A 338 2.53 -3.67 -8.13
N ALA A 339 2.44 -2.81 -9.15
CA ALA A 339 3.51 -2.57 -10.11
C ALA A 339 4.84 -2.22 -9.41
N LYS A 340 5.98 -2.47 -10.07
CA LYS A 340 7.35 -2.37 -9.52
C LYS A 340 7.63 -1.09 -8.75
N LYS A 341 7.10 0.07 -9.22
CA LYS A 341 7.32 1.39 -8.63
C LYS A 341 6.14 1.88 -7.77
N LYS A 342 5.16 1.03 -7.50
CA LYS A 342 3.95 1.37 -6.74
C LYS A 342 3.92 0.70 -5.37
N TRP A 343 5.08 0.32 -4.88
CA TRP A 343 5.30 -0.06 -3.50
C TRP A 343 6.80 -0.09 -3.17
N ASP A 344 7.15 0.21 -1.93
CA ASP A 344 8.52 0.29 -1.44
C ASP A 344 8.81 -0.77 -0.40
N ILE A 345 7.90 -0.92 0.56
CA ILE A 345 7.98 -1.91 1.62
C ILE A 345 6.68 -2.67 1.74
N SER A 346 6.76 -3.87 2.30
CA SER A 346 5.55 -4.61 2.68
C SER A 346 5.69 -5.22 4.07
N TRP A 347 4.59 -5.23 4.81
CA TRP A 347 4.46 -5.91 6.09
C TRP A 347 3.72 -7.22 5.92
N THR A 348 4.17 -8.27 6.61
CA THR A 348 3.53 -9.58 6.50
C THR A 348 3.95 -10.54 7.62
N TYR A 349 3.22 -11.63 7.75
CA TYR A 349 3.66 -12.88 8.37
C TYR A 349 4.57 -13.60 7.39
N PHE A 350 5.76 -14.09 7.80
CA PHE A 350 6.78 -14.51 6.84
C PHE A 350 7.66 -15.66 7.36
N ALA A 351 7.91 -16.64 6.50
CA ALA A 351 8.92 -17.66 6.71
C ALA A 351 10.32 -17.02 6.61
N ASN A 352 10.95 -16.83 7.75
CA ASN A 352 12.27 -16.23 7.88
C ASN A 352 13.24 -17.26 8.46
N VAL A 353 14.49 -16.89 8.67
CA VAL A 353 15.50 -17.69 9.35
C VAL A 353 15.83 -17.09 10.71
N THR A 354 16.19 -17.95 11.63
CA THR A 354 16.72 -17.58 12.96
C THR A 354 17.77 -18.58 13.38
N ASN A 355 18.53 -18.24 14.41
CA ASN A 355 19.54 -19.12 15.02
C ASN A 355 19.26 -19.22 16.53
N PHE A 356 18.92 -20.41 16.99
CA PHE A 356 18.71 -20.71 18.41
C PHE A 356 19.98 -21.29 19.08
N GLY A 357 21.16 -21.14 18.43
CA GLY A 357 22.45 -21.63 18.96
C GLY A 357 23.00 -22.88 18.28
N THR A 358 22.20 -23.52 17.38
CA THR A 358 22.57 -24.76 16.68
C THR A 358 22.72 -24.60 15.16
N GLY A 359 22.73 -23.37 14.67
CA GLY A 359 22.72 -23.03 13.25
C GLY A 359 21.44 -22.33 12.82
N GLU A 360 21.40 -21.89 11.56
CA GLU A 360 20.20 -21.29 10.99
C GLU A 360 19.11 -22.35 10.79
N VAL A 361 17.90 -21.96 11.14
CA VAL A 361 16.69 -22.77 10.94
C VAL A 361 15.55 -21.91 10.40
N PRO A 362 14.63 -22.46 9.60
CA PRO A 362 13.45 -21.72 9.18
C PRO A 362 12.51 -21.51 10.35
N TYR A 363 11.97 -20.28 10.46
CA TYR A 363 11.02 -19.94 11.50
C TYR A 363 9.99 -18.94 10.98
N LEU A 364 8.72 -19.15 11.30
CA LEU A 364 7.64 -18.29 10.82
C LEU A 364 7.42 -17.12 11.79
N PHE A 365 7.71 -15.91 11.33
CA PHE A 365 7.63 -14.69 12.13
C PHE A 365 6.45 -13.82 11.72
N GLN A 366 5.84 -13.21 12.73
CA GLN A 366 4.93 -12.08 12.58
C GLN A 366 5.72 -10.78 12.40
N ASP A 367 5.06 -9.75 11.86
CA ASP A 367 5.58 -8.39 11.80
C ASP A 367 6.94 -8.28 11.09
N ILE A 368 7.05 -8.90 9.94
CA ILE A 368 8.23 -8.77 9.07
C ILE A 368 7.99 -7.66 8.06
N ILE A 369 8.96 -6.76 7.94
CA ILE A 369 9.00 -5.75 6.88
C ILE A 369 9.95 -6.24 5.79
N LEU A 370 9.44 -6.32 4.58
CA LEU A 370 10.19 -6.69 3.38
C LEU A 370 10.32 -5.47 2.47
N SER A 371 11.53 -5.23 1.95
CA SER A 371 11.78 -4.20 0.94
C SER A 371 11.49 -4.73 -0.45
N ASN A 372 11.01 -3.87 -1.34
CA ASN A 372 10.88 -4.19 -2.75
C ASN A 372 12.27 -4.40 -3.39
N ARG A 373 12.30 -5.06 -4.54
CA ARG A 373 13.57 -5.43 -5.23
C ARG A 373 14.35 -4.25 -5.80
N ASN A 374 13.68 -3.14 -6.09
CA ASN A 374 14.27 -1.87 -6.56
C ASN A 374 14.50 -0.86 -5.43
N VAL A 375 14.33 -1.27 -4.18
CA VAL A 375 14.45 -0.42 -2.99
C VAL A 375 15.74 -0.77 -2.25
N GLN A 376 16.39 0.25 -1.69
CA GLN A 376 17.55 0.11 -0.82
C GLN A 376 17.25 0.70 0.55
N VAL A 377 17.79 0.07 1.58
CA VAL A 377 17.54 0.47 2.98
C VAL A 377 18.85 0.62 3.74
N ALA A 378 18.95 1.69 4.53
CA ALA A 378 19.99 1.87 5.53
C ALA A 378 19.36 1.98 6.92
N LYS A 379 19.98 1.35 7.93
CA LYS A 379 19.59 1.48 9.33
C LYS A 379 20.41 2.56 10.00
N VAL A 380 19.77 3.43 10.76
CA VAL A 380 20.40 4.48 11.54
C VAL A 380 20.02 4.32 13.01
N MET A 381 21.04 4.36 13.90
CA MET A 381 20.80 4.35 15.34
C MET A 381 20.55 5.78 15.83
N THR A 382 19.55 5.98 16.67
CA THR A 382 19.20 7.31 17.21
C THR A 382 20.34 7.93 18.04
N ALA A 383 21.19 7.10 18.64
CA ALA A 383 22.40 7.53 19.35
C ALA A 383 23.47 8.13 18.41
N THR A 384 23.48 7.73 17.13
CA THR A 384 24.42 8.27 16.13
C THR A 384 23.86 9.56 15.53
N LYS A 385 22.58 9.57 15.17
CA LYS A 385 21.87 10.72 14.62
C LYS A 385 20.40 10.66 15.00
N ALA A 386 19.86 11.69 15.62
CA ALA A 386 18.47 11.72 15.99
C ALA A 386 17.58 11.77 14.72
N TYR A 387 16.40 11.13 14.77
CA TYR A 387 15.46 11.08 13.63
C TYR A 387 15.08 12.47 13.14
N ALA A 388 14.85 13.43 14.07
CA ALA A 388 14.47 14.80 13.70
C ALA A 388 15.59 15.50 12.91
N ASP A 389 16.85 15.26 13.28
CA ASP A 389 18.02 15.97 12.77
C ASP A 389 18.62 15.36 11.49
N PHE A 390 18.11 14.20 11.05
CA PHE A 390 18.60 13.56 9.84
C PHE A 390 18.12 14.34 8.59
N ALA A 391 19.06 14.77 7.78
CA ALA A 391 18.85 15.59 6.58
C ALA A 391 19.55 14.98 5.35
N GLU A 392 19.37 15.59 4.18
CA GLU A 392 19.95 15.13 2.92
C GLU A 392 21.49 14.96 2.98
N ALA A 393 22.18 15.87 3.67
CA ALA A 393 23.64 15.82 3.82
C ALA A 393 24.14 14.53 4.54
N ASP A 394 23.29 13.90 5.33
CA ASP A 394 23.63 12.68 6.10
C ASP A 394 23.51 11.40 5.24
N ILE A 395 22.87 11.45 4.06
CA ILE A 395 22.60 10.29 3.21
C ILE A 395 23.91 9.61 2.77
N SER A 396 24.90 10.41 2.35
CA SER A 396 26.16 9.88 1.80
C SER A 396 26.99 9.08 2.81
N ALA A 397 26.75 9.27 4.09
CA ALA A 397 27.43 8.52 5.18
C ALA A 397 26.74 7.18 5.49
N GLN A 398 25.60 6.85 4.86
CA GLN A 398 24.85 5.64 5.16
C GLN A 398 25.26 4.48 4.26
N THR A 399 25.23 3.26 4.82
CA THR A 399 25.42 2.02 4.07
C THR A 399 24.08 1.43 3.70
N PHE A 400 23.76 1.43 2.42
CA PHE A 400 22.50 0.88 1.88
C PHE A 400 22.66 -0.58 1.51
N THR A 401 21.61 -1.37 1.77
CA THR A 401 21.50 -2.77 1.37
C THR A 401 20.18 -2.97 0.58
N SER A 402 20.20 -3.93 -0.37
CA SER A 402 19.06 -4.26 -1.22
C SER A 402 18.46 -5.64 -0.94
N THR A 403 18.82 -6.25 0.20
CA THR A 403 18.17 -7.50 0.62
C THR A 403 16.74 -7.23 1.06
N GLN A 404 15.80 -8.08 0.66
CA GLN A 404 14.39 -7.81 0.99
C GLN A 404 14.11 -7.82 2.50
N THR A 405 14.97 -8.43 3.32
CA THR A 405 14.88 -8.45 4.78
C THR A 405 15.74 -7.39 5.47
N SER A 406 16.16 -6.32 4.78
CA SER A 406 17.00 -5.26 5.34
C SER A 406 16.41 -4.61 6.60
N ILE A 407 15.08 -4.53 6.71
CA ILE A 407 14.37 -4.17 7.94
C ILE A 407 13.99 -5.45 8.70
N GLY A 408 13.35 -6.41 8.03
CA GLY A 408 12.97 -7.68 8.59
C GLY A 408 12.15 -7.55 9.88
N SER A 409 12.64 -8.18 10.97
CA SER A 409 12.07 -8.07 12.32
C SER A 409 12.83 -7.06 13.21
N ASP A 410 13.86 -6.40 12.69
CA ASP A 410 14.78 -5.58 13.51
C ASP A 410 14.14 -4.31 14.08
N TRP A 411 13.02 -3.86 13.55
CA TRP A 411 12.27 -2.70 14.01
C TRP A 411 11.53 -2.92 15.35
N ARG A 412 11.43 -4.17 15.82
CA ARG A 412 10.75 -4.55 17.04
C ARG A 412 11.52 -5.59 17.84
N SER A 413 11.21 -5.72 19.13
CA SER A 413 11.60 -6.90 19.93
C SER A 413 10.61 -8.05 19.66
N GLY A 414 11.07 -9.29 19.76
CA GLY A 414 10.25 -10.48 19.60
C GLY A 414 9.34 -10.80 20.78
N GLY A 415 9.59 -10.15 21.92
CA GLY A 415 9.01 -10.57 23.19
C GLY A 415 9.68 -11.83 23.73
N GLY A 416 9.16 -12.38 24.79
CA GLY A 416 9.63 -13.61 25.45
C GLY A 416 8.65 -14.06 26.54
N PRO A 417 8.97 -15.10 27.31
CA PRO A 417 8.05 -15.62 28.32
C PRO A 417 7.58 -14.58 29.35
N SER A 418 8.39 -13.54 29.60
CA SER A 418 8.10 -12.48 30.58
C SER A 418 8.06 -11.09 29.97
N THR A 419 8.19 -10.95 28.66
CA THR A 419 8.26 -9.65 27.99
C THR A 419 7.33 -9.63 26.77
N SER A 420 6.55 -8.56 26.63
CA SER A 420 5.74 -8.32 25.44
C SER A 420 6.60 -7.81 24.28
N PRO A 421 6.27 -8.13 23.02
CA PRO A 421 6.87 -7.50 21.87
C PRO A 421 6.67 -5.97 21.92
N ALA A 422 7.70 -5.21 21.52
CA ALA A 422 7.66 -3.76 21.51
C ALA A 422 8.40 -3.19 20.31
N VAL A 423 8.01 -2.00 19.87
CA VAL A 423 8.76 -1.22 18.88
C VAL A 423 10.13 -0.85 19.45
N ARG A 424 11.17 -0.90 18.62
CA ARG A 424 12.50 -0.40 18.97
C ARG A 424 12.59 1.09 18.64
N THR A 425 12.77 1.91 19.66
CA THR A 425 12.86 3.38 19.52
C THR A 425 14.30 3.88 19.36
N ASP A 426 15.28 2.98 19.46
CA ASP A 426 16.71 3.26 19.35
C ASP A 426 17.19 3.35 17.89
N ARG A 427 16.30 3.16 16.91
CA ARG A 427 16.63 3.11 15.48
C ARG A 427 15.51 3.59 14.59
N TYR A 428 15.89 3.94 13.36
CA TYR A 428 15.01 4.22 12.23
C TYR A 428 15.71 3.79 10.94
N TYR A 429 15.05 3.93 9.81
CA TYR A 429 15.55 3.47 8.53
C TYR A 429 15.48 4.57 7.49
N ILE A 430 16.45 4.57 6.57
CA ILE A 430 16.44 5.41 5.38
C ILE A 430 16.11 4.51 4.21
N ILE A 431 15.06 4.83 3.49
CA ILE A 431 14.58 4.09 2.32
C ILE A 431 14.89 4.92 1.09
N LYS A 432 15.63 4.33 0.15
CA LYS A 432 15.77 4.82 -1.21
C LYS A 432 14.83 4.02 -2.08
N ASP A 433 13.76 4.66 -2.60
CA ASP A 433 12.74 4.02 -3.43
C ASP A 433 13.21 3.78 -4.88
N GLY A 434 12.32 3.19 -5.71
CA GLY A 434 12.59 2.89 -7.10
C GLY A 434 12.70 4.10 -8.03
N ASP A 435 12.30 5.29 -7.57
CA ASP A 435 12.40 6.57 -8.27
C ASP A 435 13.51 7.47 -7.70
N ASN A 436 14.38 6.89 -6.85
CA ASN A 436 15.49 7.55 -6.17
C ASN A 436 15.09 8.62 -5.15
N ASN A 437 13.84 8.65 -4.68
CA ASN A 437 13.48 9.44 -3.51
C ASN A 437 14.06 8.79 -2.24
N TYR A 438 14.43 9.63 -1.27
CA TYR A 438 14.93 9.17 0.03
C TYR A 438 13.95 9.56 1.13
N TYR A 439 13.50 8.58 1.88
CA TYR A 439 12.61 8.74 3.03
C TYR A 439 13.31 8.28 4.30
N LYS A 440 13.11 8.99 5.40
CA LYS A 440 13.34 8.44 6.74
C LYS A 440 12.03 7.90 7.29
N ILE A 441 12.08 6.69 7.84
CA ILE A 441 10.91 6.00 8.41
C ILE A 441 11.24 5.49 9.80
N ARG A 442 10.34 5.69 10.76
CA ARG A 442 10.40 5.05 12.08
C ARG A 442 9.06 4.42 12.44
N PHE A 443 9.12 3.26 13.06
CA PHE A 443 7.93 2.59 13.55
C PHE A 443 7.51 3.18 14.89
N THR A 444 6.21 3.39 15.07
CA THR A 444 5.64 4.12 16.22
C THR A 444 4.76 3.25 17.10
N ALA A 445 4.13 2.21 16.53
CA ALA A 445 3.29 1.28 17.26
C ALA A 445 3.37 -0.14 16.69
N LEU A 446 3.10 -1.13 17.53
CA LEU A 446 2.97 -2.54 17.18
C LEU A 446 1.49 -2.99 17.17
N THR A 447 0.65 -2.19 17.81
CA THR A 447 -0.78 -2.47 18.00
C THR A 447 -1.60 -1.22 17.77
N GLN A 448 -2.86 -1.39 17.40
CA GLN A 448 -3.87 -0.35 17.43
C GLN A 448 -4.95 -0.75 18.45
N ASN A 449 -5.25 0.13 19.40
CA ASN A 449 -6.22 -0.13 20.49
C ASN A 449 -5.96 -1.45 21.25
N GLY A 450 -4.68 -1.83 21.38
CA GLY A 450 -4.26 -3.08 22.03
C GLY A 450 -4.28 -4.31 21.13
N GLU A 451 -4.81 -4.24 19.92
CA GLU A 451 -4.85 -5.34 18.97
C GLU A 451 -3.58 -5.39 18.10
N ARG A 452 -2.99 -6.59 17.94
CA ARG A 452 -1.88 -6.88 17.02
C ARG A 452 -2.37 -6.92 15.57
N GLY A 453 -1.42 -6.79 14.61
CA GLY A 453 -1.73 -6.83 13.18
C GLY A 453 -2.07 -5.45 12.59
N TYR A 454 -1.92 -4.40 13.38
CA TYR A 454 -2.08 -3.00 12.96
C TYR A 454 -0.87 -2.16 13.40
N PRO A 455 0.35 -2.49 12.93
CA PRO A 455 1.51 -1.69 13.27
C PRO A 455 1.44 -0.31 12.61
N ALA A 456 2.10 0.67 13.24
CA ALA A 456 2.13 2.02 12.72
C ALA A 456 3.57 2.52 12.54
N PHE A 457 3.73 3.40 11.59
CA PHE A 457 4.97 4.12 11.33
C PHE A 457 4.70 5.56 10.90
N GLU A 458 5.70 6.39 10.97
CA GLU A 458 5.75 7.69 10.34
C GLU A 458 6.95 7.77 9.40
N PHE A 459 6.84 8.61 8.39
CA PHE A 459 7.93 8.86 7.44
C PHE A 459 8.02 10.33 7.05
N ALA A 460 9.20 10.72 6.59
CA ALA A 460 9.40 12.03 5.98
C ALA A 460 10.35 11.91 4.78
N LEU A 461 10.04 12.63 3.71
CA LEU A 461 10.90 12.78 2.55
C LEU A 461 12.14 13.59 2.95
N ILE A 462 13.32 13.09 2.61
CA ILE A 462 14.61 13.75 2.85
C ILE A 462 15.11 14.38 1.57
N LYS A 463 14.96 13.66 0.46
CA LYS A 463 15.44 14.07 -0.87
C LYS A 463 14.52 13.51 -1.94
N ARG A 464 14.13 14.33 -2.91
CA ARG A 464 13.49 13.85 -4.14
C ARG A 464 14.51 13.20 -5.05
N GLY A 465 14.09 12.17 -5.77
CA GLY A 465 14.78 11.65 -6.93
C GLY A 465 14.84 12.72 -8.01
N GLY A 466 15.91 12.76 -8.75
CA GLY A 466 16.09 13.62 -9.93
C GLY A 466 16.06 12.77 -11.18
#